data_97b339de96e1ce510e8337beb8c8f5a3
#
_entry.id   97b339de96e1ce510e8337beb8c8f5a3
#
_cell.length_a   1.000
_cell.length_b   1.000
_cell.length_c   1.000
_cell.angle_alpha   90.00
_cell.angle_beta   90.00
_cell.angle_gamma   90.00
#
_symmetry.space_group_name_H-M   'P 1'
#
loop_
_entity.id
_entity.type
_entity.pdbx_description
1 polymer ?
#
loop_
_entity_poly.entity_id
_entity_poly.type
_entity_poly.pdbx_seq_one_letter_code
_entity_poly.pdbx_strand_id
1 'polypeptide(L)'
;MSKAPVDHGNGLARQGVEVFPCKNIPADPECHKAPLTIRGFKDASTDEAIIRGWWQCWPDALVGVVAEKFCAVDVDLQHAAARAWLDQHRHKIPITRTHRTQRGGLHFLFCPHAEVGCSVAILAPHVDTRGQGKGYVIWWPAHGFEVMHREVIAPVPGWIVTALRPATPEPAVAATSIKRPSNSLVAARLSGIIARAASAQEGERNSVTFWCGCRLAEMVRDQMIGREEAMALLIEAAARSGLPQREILRTARSAFRGVST
;
A
#
# COMPACT_ATOMS: atom_id res chain seq x y z
N MET A 1 5.24 -15.96 -30.44
CA MET A 1 4.59 -14.64 -30.35
C MET A 1 4.19 -14.40 -28.93
N SER A 2 4.52 -13.26 -28.33
CA SER A 2 4.06 -12.87 -26.98
C SER A 2 2.53 -12.68 -27.04
N LYS A 3 1.80 -13.20 -26.03
CA LYS A 3 0.36 -12.98 -25.91
C LYS A 3 0.09 -11.49 -25.66
N ALA A 4 -1.00 -10.96 -26.21
CA ALA A 4 -1.43 -9.59 -25.93
C ALA A 4 -1.84 -9.43 -24.45
N PRO A 5 -1.77 -8.20 -23.86
CA PRO A 5 -2.19 -7.96 -22.48
C PRO A 5 -3.62 -8.45 -22.18
N VAL A 6 -4.55 -8.28 -23.12
CA VAL A 6 -5.93 -8.77 -22.99
C VAL A 6 -6.03 -10.29 -22.87
N ASP A 7 -5.16 -11.05 -23.56
CA ASP A 7 -5.14 -12.51 -23.46
C ASP A 7 -4.66 -12.97 -22.09
N HIS A 8 -3.70 -12.26 -21.51
CA HIS A 8 -3.27 -12.46 -20.14
C HIS A 8 -4.40 -12.16 -19.15
N GLY A 9 -5.11 -11.03 -19.34
CA GLY A 9 -6.28 -10.66 -18.53
C GLY A 9 -7.36 -11.73 -18.56
N ASN A 10 -7.75 -12.19 -19.75
CA ASN A 10 -8.75 -13.26 -19.91
C ASN A 10 -8.27 -14.59 -19.30
N GLY A 11 -6.97 -14.91 -19.42
CA GLY A 11 -6.39 -16.11 -18.81
C GLY A 11 -6.44 -16.09 -17.29
N LEU A 12 -6.25 -14.92 -16.66
CA LEU A 12 -6.40 -14.71 -15.23
C LEU A 12 -7.85 -14.77 -14.79
N ALA A 13 -8.75 -14.13 -15.55
CA ALA A 13 -10.18 -14.13 -15.29
C ALA A 13 -10.77 -15.54 -15.25
N ARG A 14 -10.37 -16.43 -16.17
CA ARG A 14 -10.76 -17.87 -16.16
C ARG A 14 -10.31 -18.61 -14.91
N GLN A 15 -9.28 -18.12 -14.22
CA GLN A 15 -8.81 -18.65 -12.94
C GLN A 15 -9.48 -17.95 -11.73
N GLY A 16 -10.50 -17.12 -11.98
CA GLY A 16 -11.21 -16.36 -10.95
C GLY A 16 -10.39 -15.20 -10.37
N VAL A 17 -9.39 -14.73 -11.10
CA VAL A 17 -8.56 -13.58 -10.69
C VAL A 17 -9.10 -12.33 -11.35
N GLU A 18 -9.52 -11.37 -10.53
CA GLU A 18 -10.07 -10.09 -11.00
C GLU A 18 -8.99 -9.18 -11.57
N VAL A 19 -9.25 -8.66 -12.79
CA VAL A 19 -8.33 -7.79 -13.53
C VAL A 19 -8.99 -6.47 -13.90
N PHE A 20 -8.19 -5.46 -14.19
CA PHE A 20 -8.64 -4.14 -14.66
C PHE A 20 -7.49 -3.42 -15.38
N PRO A 21 -7.80 -2.43 -16.25
CA PRO A 21 -6.78 -1.68 -16.99
C PRO A 21 -6.15 -0.59 -16.13
N CYS A 22 -4.83 -0.44 -16.23
CA CYS A 22 -4.06 0.63 -15.60
C CYS A 22 -3.32 1.45 -16.64
N LYS A 23 -3.03 2.72 -16.31
CA LYS A 23 -2.28 3.65 -17.15
C LYS A 23 -0.86 3.15 -17.39
N ASN A 24 -0.44 3.18 -18.66
CA ASN A 24 0.93 2.85 -19.07
C ASN A 24 1.64 4.11 -19.55
N ILE A 25 2.04 4.97 -18.63
CA ILE A 25 2.71 6.25 -18.89
C ILE A 25 3.99 6.38 -18.04
N PRO A 26 5.06 5.65 -18.37
CA PRO A 26 6.28 5.63 -17.55
C PRO A 26 6.94 7.01 -17.36
N ALA A 27 6.69 7.94 -18.29
CA ALA A 27 7.18 9.32 -18.20
C ALA A 27 6.48 10.16 -17.12
N ASP A 28 5.33 9.73 -16.62
CA ASP A 28 4.58 10.39 -15.54
C ASP A 28 4.45 9.41 -14.34
N PRO A 29 5.43 9.40 -13.42
CA PRO A 29 5.45 8.47 -12.29
C PRO A 29 4.24 8.59 -11.35
N GLU A 30 3.61 9.77 -11.28
CA GLU A 30 2.45 9.99 -10.39
C GLU A 30 1.18 9.33 -10.94
N CYS A 31 1.03 9.30 -12.24
CA CYS A 31 -0.12 8.71 -12.91
C CYS A 31 0.14 7.29 -13.42
N HIS A 32 1.40 6.90 -13.61
CA HIS A 32 1.77 5.56 -14.07
C HIS A 32 1.20 4.48 -13.13
N LYS A 33 0.66 3.41 -13.72
CA LYS A 33 0.00 2.31 -13.00
C LYS A 33 -1.33 2.67 -12.33
N ALA A 34 -1.79 3.93 -12.38
CA ALA A 34 -3.09 4.30 -11.84
C ALA A 34 -4.23 3.59 -12.63
N PRO A 35 -5.31 3.16 -11.96
CA PRO A 35 -6.47 2.57 -12.63
C PRO A 35 -7.07 3.51 -13.68
N LEU A 36 -7.55 2.95 -14.80
CA LEU A 36 -8.30 3.66 -15.83
C LEU A 36 -9.81 3.61 -15.58
N THR A 37 -10.27 2.71 -14.74
CA THR A 37 -11.67 2.54 -14.35
C THR A 37 -12.13 3.61 -13.36
N ILE A 38 -13.42 3.92 -13.34
CA ILE A 38 -14.00 5.04 -12.57
C ILE A 38 -13.83 4.87 -11.06
N ARG A 39 -14.06 3.65 -10.53
CA ARG A 39 -13.92 3.33 -9.10
C ARG A 39 -12.57 2.70 -8.75
N GLY A 40 -11.59 2.84 -9.66
CA GLY A 40 -10.29 2.23 -9.50
C GLY A 40 -10.36 0.68 -9.53
N PHE A 41 -9.51 0.00 -8.79
CA PHE A 41 -9.47 -1.47 -8.75
C PHE A 41 -10.78 -2.12 -8.23
N LYS A 42 -11.72 -1.35 -7.70
CA LYS A 42 -13.05 -1.85 -7.30
C LYS A 42 -13.96 -2.18 -8.49
N ASP A 43 -13.59 -1.77 -9.70
CA ASP A 43 -14.27 -2.16 -10.93
C ASP A 43 -13.67 -3.41 -11.57
N ALA A 44 -12.64 -4.00 -10.95
CA ALA A 44 -12.00 -5.21 -11.45
C ALA A 44 -13.05 -6.30 -11.72
N SER A 45 -12.82 -7.11 -12.76
CA SER A 45 -13.78 -8.08 -13.25
C SER A 45 -13.10 -9.37 -13.68
N THR A 46 -13.86 -10.47 -13.63
CA THR A 46 -13.55 -11.74 -14.27
C THR A 46 -14.37 -11.97 -15.54
N ASP A 47 -15.23 -11.02 -15.93
CA ASP A 47 -16.03 -11.10 -17.16
C ASP A 47 -15.15 -10.77 -18.38
N GLU A 48 -14.94 -11.76 -19.24
CA GLU A 48 -14.13 -11.61 -20.45
C GLU A 48 -14.69 -10.58 -21.45
N ALA A 49 -16.00 -10.34 -21.47
CA ALA A 49 -16.59 -9.34 -22.36
C ALA A 49 -16.23 -7.92 -21.88
N ILE A 50 -16.34 -7.69 -20.58
CA ILE A 50 -15.91 -6.43 -19.94
C ILE A 50 -14.42 -6.21 -20.16
N ILE A 51 -13.59 -7.24 -19.92
CA ILE A 51 -12.14 -7.18 -20.09
C ILE A 51 -11.79 -6.82 -21.54
N ARG A 52 -12.38 -7.52 -22.52
CA ARG A 52 -12.14 -7.19 -23.94
C ARG A 52 -12.55 -5.76 -24.28
N GLY A 53 -13.69 -5.28 -23.77
CA GLY A 53 -14.13 -3.90 -23.94
C GLY A 53 -13.13 -2.88 -23.43
N TRP A 54 -12.52 -3.12 -22.28
CA TRP A 54 -11.49 -2.24 -21.76
C TRP A 54 -10.26 -2.16 -22.65
N TRP A 55 -9.73 -3.30 -23.14
CA TRP A 55 -8.56 -3.31 -24.01
C TRP A 55 -8.84 -2.89 -25.43
N GLN A 56 -10.13 -2.86 -25.86
CA GLN A 56 -10.51 -2.12 -27.08
C GLN A 56 -10.39 -0.61 -26.91
N CYS A 57 -10.78 -0.09 -25.74
CA CYS A 57 -10.65 1.34 -25.42
C CYS A 57 -9.20 1.75 -25.10
N TRP A 58 -8.44 0.87 -24.44
CA TRP A 58 -7.07 1.15 -23.98
C TRP A 58 -6.12 -0.01 -24.33
N PRO A 59 -5.73 -0.14 -25.62
CA PRO A 59 -4.93 -1.30 -26.09
C PRO A 59 -3.59 -1.47 -25.36
N ASP A 60 -2.95 -0.35 -24.96
CA ASP A 60 -1.64 -0.34 -24.30
C ASP A 60 -1.72 -0.35 -22.77
N ALA A 61 -2.92 -0.49 -22.21
CA ALA A 61 -3.09 -0.49 -20.75
C ALA A 61 -2.31 -1.61 -20.08
N LEU A 62 -1.74 -1.31 -18.91
CA LEU A 62 -1.17 -2.33 -18.04
C LEU A 62 -2.28 -3.18 -17.42
N VAL A 63 -2.00 -4.48 -17.21
CA VAL A 63 -2.91 -5.39 -16.52
C VAL A 63 -2.75 -5.24 -15.02
N GLY A 64 -3.70 -4.57 -14.38
CA GLY A 64 -3.85 -4.54 -12.93
C GLY A 64 -4.57 -5.79 -12.43
N VAL A 65 -4.12 -6.37 -11.32
CA VAL A 65 -4.68 -7.59 -10.73
C VAL A 65 -4.94 -7.35 -9.25
N VAL A 66 -6.18 -7.64 -8.82
CA VAL A 66 -6.55 -7.53 -7.40
C VAL A 66 -5.88 -8.65 -6.59
N ALA A 67 -5.22 -8.27 -5.51
CA ALA A 67 -4.50 -9.20 -4.63
C ALA A 67 -5.45 -9.87 -3.62
N GLU A 68 -6.40 -10.67 -4.12
CA GLU A 68 -7.33 -11.46 -3.33
C GLU A 68 -6.97 -12.95 -3.33
N LYS A 69 -6.68 -13.51 -4.50
CA LYS A 69 -6.31 -14.92 -4.69
C LYS A 69 -4.84 -15.20 -4.37
N PHE A 70 -4.08 -14.19 -4.03
CA PHE A 70 -2.69 -14.26 -3.60
C PHE A 70 -2.38 -13.06 -2.71
N CYS A 71 -1.27 -13.09 -1.99
CA CYS A 71 -0.63 -11.90 -1.48
C CYS A 71 0.72 -11.70 -2.14
N ALA A 72 1.12 -10.45 -2.30
CA ALA A 72 2.38 -10.06 -2.91
C ALA A 72 3.25 -9.31 -1.91
N VAL A 73 4.56 -9.61 -1.92
CA VAL A 73 5.59 -8.76 -1.34
C VAL A 73 6.31 -8.08 -2.50
N ASP A 74 6.16 -6.76 -2.58
CA ASP A 74 6.76 -5.91 -3.61
C ASP A 74 8.04 -5.29 -3.07
N VAL A 75 9.17 -5.62 -3.70
CA VAL A 75 10.52 -5.19 -3.31
C VAL A 75 11.08 -4.28 -4.41
N ASP A 76 11.13 -2.96 -4.16
CA ASP A 76 11.67 -2.00 -5.12
C ASP A 76 13.20 -1.93 -5.02
N LEU A 77 13.87 -2.75 -5.83
CA LEU A 77 15.33 -2.90 -5.83
C LEU A 77 16.09 -1.66 -6.35
N GLN A 78 15.42 -0.59 -6.77
CA GLN A 78 16.11 0.68 -7.04
C GLN A 78 16.64 1.32 -5.75
N HIS A 79 16.04 1.01 -4.61
CA HIS A 79 16.38 1.57 -3.32
C HIS A 79 17.33 0.67 -2.51
N ALA A 80 18.38 1.27 -1.94
CA ALA A 80 19.38 0.55 -1.16
C ALA A 80 18.80 -0.21 0.03
N ALA A 81 17.81 0.37 0.72
CA ALA A 81 17.16 -0.25 1.86
C ALA A 81 16.42 -1.55 1.48
N ALA A 82 15.70 -1.55 0.35
CA ALA A 82 15.01 -2.74 -0.15
C ALA A 82 15.99 -3.84 -0.61
N ARG A 83 17.12 -3.46 -1.24
CA ARG A 83 18.21 -4.41 -1.57
C ARG A 83 18.79 -5.05 -0.32
N ALA A 84 19.14 -4.24 0.68
CA ALA A 84 19.69 -4.74 1.94
C ALA A 84 18.70 -5.68 2.65
N TRP A 85 17.41 -5.32 2.66
CA TRP A 85 16.38 -6.19 3.21
C TRP A 85 16.30 -7.53 2.48
N LEU A 86 16.32 -7.51 1.14
CA LEU A 86 16.28 -8.74 0.36
C LEU A 86 17.52 -9.61 0.61
N ASP A 87 18.71 -9.03 0.61
CA ASP A 87 19.96 -9.76 0.86
C ASP A 87 19.97 -10.41 2.24
N GLN A 88 19.45 -9.72 3.25
CA GLN A 88 19.32 -10.24 4.62
C GLN A 88 18.31 -11.38 4.73
N HIS A 89 17.22 -11.35 3.93
CA HIS A 89 16.09 -12.26 4.12
C HIS A 89 15.90 -13.27 3.00
N ARG A 90 16.63 -13.16 1.88
CA ARG A 90 16.46 -14.03 0.71
C ARG A 90 16.52 -15.52 1.04
N HIS A 91 17.37 -15.92 1.98
CA HIS A 91 17.52 -17.32 2.41
C HIS A 91 16.31 -17.83 3.23
N LYS A 92 15.43 -16.94 3.73
CA LYS A 92 14.20 -17.26 4.47
C LYS A 92 12.95 -17.18 3.58
N ILE A 93 13.09 -16.70 2.34
CA ILE A 93 11.99 -16.64 1.39
C ILE A 93 11.95 -17.98 0.64
N PRO A 94 10.85 -18.74 0.72
CA PRO A 94 10.73 -20.00 0.01
C PRO A 94 10.70 -19.76 -1.50
N ILE A 95 10.99 -20.81 -2.27
CA ILE A 95 10.77 -20.77 -3.72
C ILE A 95 9.29 -20.53 -3.97
N THR A 96 8.96 -19.43 -4.61
CA THR A 96 7.62 -19.03 -4.98
C THR A 96 7.61 -18.27 -6.29
N ARG A 97 6.45 -18.20 -6.93
CA ARG A 97 6.29 -17.45 -8.16
C ARG A 97 6.72 -16.00 -7.95
N THR A 98 7.66 -15.56 -8.74
CA THR A 98 8.26 -14.23 -8.61
C THR A 98 8.24 -13.54 -9.97
N HIS A 99 7.71 -12.32 -10.01
CA HIS A 99 7.72 -11.50 -11.21
C HIS A 99 8.78 -10.41 -11.09
N ARG A 100 9.53 -10.19 -12.15
CA ARG A 100 10.35 -9.00 -12.27
C ARG A 100 9.47 -7.82 -12.63
N THR A 101 9.68 -6.69 -11.97
CA THR A 101 8.93 -5.45 -12.24
C THR A 101 9.65 -4.62 -13.32
N GLN A 102 8.95 -3.65 -13.91
CA GLN A 102 9.49 -2.76 -14.95
C GLN A 102 10.78 -2.04 -14.51
N ARG A 103 10.89 -1.70 -13.23
CA ARG A 103 12.06 -1.02 -12.66
C ARG A 103 13.11 -1.98 -12.09
N GLY A 104 13.03 -3.27 -12.42
CA GLY A 104 13.97 -4.27 -11.95
C GLY A 104 13.73 -4.81 -10.54
N GLY A 105 12.69 -4.35 -9.84
CA GLY A 105 12.23 -4.90 -8.57
C GLY A 105 11.60 -6.28 -8.70
N LEU A 106 11.07 -6.82 -7.61
CA LEU A 106 10.50 -8.17 -7.54
C LEU A 106 9.13 -8.15 -6.84
N HIS A 107 8.15 -8.84 -7.44
CA HIS A 107 6.93 -9.25 -6.75
C HIS A 107 7.02 -10.72 -6.38
N PHE A 108 7.17 -11.04 -5.10
CA PHE A 108 7.03 -12.41 -4.59
C PHE A 108 5.55 -12.68 -4.34
N LEU A 109 4.99 -13.70 -5.00
CA LEU A 109 3.59 -14.08 -4.84
C LEU A 109 3.48 -15.27 -3.90
N PHE A 110 2.59 -15.16 -2.92
CA PHE A 110 2.32 -16.20 -1.93
C PHE A 110 0.83 -16.55 -1.89
N CYS A 111 0.49 -17.70 -1.33
CA CYS A 111 -0.90 -18.04 -1.03
C CYS A 111 -1.57 -16.93 -0.22
N PRO A 112 -2.89 -16.71 -0.39
CA PRO A 112 -3.62 -15.74 0.41
C PRO A 112 -3.47 -16.03 1.90
N HIS A 113 -3.34 -14.98 2.71
CA HIS A 113 -3.23 -15.10 4.15
C HIS A 113 -4.05 -14.00 4.84
N ALA A 114 -4.85 -14.38 5.84
CA ALA A 114 -5.79 -13.47 6.50
C ALA A 114 -5.13 -12.28 7.23
N GLU A 115 -3.87 -12.42 7.63
CA GLU A 115 -3.11 -11.37 8.31
C GLU A 115 -2.21 -10.55 7.36
N VAL A 116 -2.15 -10.91 6.06
CA VAL A 116 -1.32 -10.19 5.08
C VAL A 116 -2.19 -9.34 4.17
N GLY A 117 -2.41 -8.12 4.57
CA GLY A 117 -3.13 -7.10 3.80
C GLY A 117 -2.19 -6.19 2.99
N CYS A 118 -2.66 -4.97 2.75
CA CYS A 118 -1.83 -3.93 2.18
C CYS A 118 -1.06 -3.20 3.27
N SER A 119 0.24 -3.14 3.12
CA SER A 119 1.11 -2.32 3.97
C SER A 119 2.12 -1.57 3.11
N VAL A 120 2.61 -0.44 3.62
CA VAL A 120 3.66 0.36 3.00
C VAL A 120 4.80 0.46 3.99
N ALA A 121 5.99 0.03 3.58
CA ALA A 121 7.24 0.16 4.33
C ALA A 121 7.25 -0.45 5.75
N ILE A 122 6.34 -1.39 6.08
CA ILE A 122 6.36 -2.05 7.40
C ILE A 122 7.50 -3.07 7.50
N LEU A 123 7.74 -3.85 6.45
CA LEU A 123 8.84 -4.82 6.42
C LEU A 123 10.20 -4.14 6.33
N ALA A 124 10.30 -3.13 5.49
CA ALA A 124 11.44 -2.21 5.33
C ALA A 124 11.01 -1.06 4.42
N PRO A 125 11.74 0.07 4.38
CA PRO A 125 11.52 1.10 3.37
C PRO A 125 11.55 0.50 1.95
N HIS A 126 10.54 0.83 1.14
CA HIS A 126 10.37 0.33 -0.23
C HIS A 126 10.14 -1.20 -0.35
N VAL A 127 9.64 -1.81 0.71
CA VAL A 127 9.14 -3.19 0.73
C VAL A 127 7.69 -3.17 1.19
N ASP A 128 6.79 -3.34 0.24
CA ASP A 128 5.35 -3.23 0.43
C ASP A 128 4.67 -4.59 0.39
N THR A 129 3.48 -4.69 0.97
CA THR A 129 2.62 -5.86 0.77
C THR A 129 1.28 -5.50 0.16
N ARG A 130 0.70 -6.43 -0.59
CA ARG A 130 -0.65 -6.35 -1.13
C ARG A 130 -1.36 -7.67 -0.89
N GLY A 131 -2.59 -7.60 -0.39
CA GLY A 131 -3.39 -8.80 -0.08
C GLY A 131 -4.79 -8.48 0.38
N GLN A 132 -5.58 -9.51 0.68
CA GLN A 132 -6.96 -9.42 1.19
C GLN A 132 -7.92 -8.65 0.26
N GLY A 133 -7.69 -8.60 -1.05
CA GLY A 133 -8.53 -7.82 -1.97
C GLY A 133 -8.52 -6.31 -1.75
N LYS A 134 -7.65 -5.79 -0.87
CA LYS A 134 -7.60 -4.36 -0.52
C LYS A 134 -6.62 -3.54 -1.34
N GLY A 135 -5.96 -4.18 -2.33
CA GLY A 135 -4.99 -3.55 -3.22
C GLY A 135 -4.73 -4.38 -4.45
N TYR A 136 -3.83 -3.93 -5.29
CA TYR A 136 -3.51 -4.57 -6.55
C TYR A 136 -2.02 -4.51 -6.85
N VAL A 137 -1.61 -5.34 -7.79
CA VAL A 137 -0.29 -5.30 -8.43
C VAL A 137 -0.45 -5.20 -9.95
N ILE A 138 0.56 -4.72 -10.64
CA ILE A 138 0.63 -4.86 -12.10
C ILE A 138 1.13 -6.27 -12.43
N TRP A 139 0.43 -6.93 -13.34
CA TRP A 139 0.80 -8.26 -13.82
C TRP A 139 1.88 -8.15 -14.90
N TRP A 140 3.11 -7.93 -14.47
CA TRP A 140 4.26 -7.69 -15.33
C TRP A 140 4.50 -8.76 -16.41
N PRO A 141 4.18 -10.06 -16.19
CA PRO A 141 4.29 -11.08 -17.24
C PRO A 141 3.47 -10.78 -18.49
N ALA A 142 2.35 -10.04 -18.37
CA ALA A 142 1.56 -9.60 -19.53
C ALA A 142 2.29 -8.58 -20.41
N HIS A 143 3.38 -8.01 -19.90
CA HIS A 143 4.17 -6.97 -20.55
C HIS A 143 5.60 -7.45 -20.86
N GLY A 144 5.82 -8.76 -20.92
CA GLY A 144 7.08 -9.38 -21.34
C GLY A 144 8.15 -9.45 -20.24
N PHE A 145 7.83 -9.10 -18.99
CA PHE A 145 8.79 -9.21 -17.90
C PHE A 145 8.93 -10.64 -17.39
N GLU A 146 10.10 -10.95 -16.87
CA GLU A 146 10.50 -12.29 -16.43
C GLU A 146 9.61 -12.83 -15.31
N VAL A 147 9.33 -14.12 -15.37
CA VAL A 147 8.67 -14.90 -14.31
C VAL A 147 9.60 -16.01 -13.87
N MET A 148 10.01 -15.97 -12.63
CA MET A 148 10.75 -17.03 -11.96
C MET A 148 9.76 -17.93 -11.20
N HIS A 149 10.05 -19.25 -11.16
CA HIS A 149 9.26 -20.24 -10.42
C HIS A 149 7.76 -20.19 -10.73
N ARG A 150 7.41 -20.16 -12.00
CA ARG A 150 6.06 -19.90 -12.54
C ARG A 150 4.95 -20.75 -11.91
N GLU A 151 5.23 -22.02 -11.61
CA GLU A 151 4.23 -23.01 -11.18
C GLU A 151 4.07 -23.10 -9.66
N VAL A 152 4.88 -22.38 -8.90
CA VAL A 152 4.90 -22.50 -7.43
C VAL A 152 4.35 -21.25 -6.80
N ILE A 153 3.31 -21.39 -5.97
CA ILE A 153 2.86 -20.31 -5.06
C ILE A 153 2.94 -20.91 -3.64
N ALA A 154 3.98 -20.49 -2.92
CA ALA A 154 4.25 -20.98 -1.56
C ALA A 154 3.34 -20.29 -0.52
N PRO A 155 3.11 -20.90 0.64
CA PRO A 155 2.55 -20.20 1.80
C PRO A 155 3.42 -18.99 2.20
N VAL A 156 2.81 -17.94 2.73
CA VAL A 156 3.56 -16.81 3.28
C VAL A 156 4.43 -17.28 4.44
N PRO A 157 5.72 -16.95 4.47
CA PRO A 157 6.57 -17.25 5.62
C PRO A 157 6.04 -16.63 6.92
N GLY A 158 6.00 -17.44 8.00
CA GLY A 158 5.46 -16.98 9.30
C GLY A 158 6.17 -15.74 9.85
N TRP A 159 7.48 -15.57 9.55
CA TRP A 159 8.21 -14.38 9.98
C TRP A 159 7.72 -13.08 9.31
N ILE A 160 7.26 -13.15 8.05
CA ILE A 160 6.62 -12.02 7.36
C ILE A 160 5.29 -11.68 8.04
N VAL A 161 4.47 -12.70 8.31
CA VAL A 161 3.18 -12.51 9.02
C VAL A 161 3.41 -11.84 10.38
N THR A 162 4.40 -12.33 11.14
CA THR A 162 4.76 -11.76 12.46
C THR A 162 5.23 -10.31 12.35
N ALA A 163 6.07 -10.00 11.35
CA ALA A 163 6.58 -8.65 11.14
C ALA A 163 5.49 -7.64 10.72
N LEU A 164 4.41 -8.11 10.06
CA LEU A 164 3.28 -7.29 9.63
C LEU A 164 2.24 -7.08 10.73
N ARG A 165 2.28 -7.86 11.80
CA ARG A 165 1.38 -7.65 12.94
C ARG A 165 1.67 -6.28 13.56
N PRO A 166 0.63 -5.49 13.88
CA PRO A 166 0.82 -4.33 14.72
C PRO A 166 1.57 -4.76 15.99
N ALA A 167 2.62 -4.02 16.37
CA ALA A 167 3.24 -4.26 17.66
C ALA A 167 2.12 -4.27 18.70
N THR A 168 1.90 -5.43 19.34
CA THR A 168 1.01 -5.50 20.50
C THR A 168 1.63 -4.53 21.49
N PRO A 169 0.92 -3.48 21.95
CA PRO A 169 1.44 -2.71 23.06
C PRO A 169 1.72 -3.74 24.15
N GLU A 170 2.95 -3.80 24.66
CA GLU A 170 3.20 -4.57 25.87
C GLU A 170 2.09 -4.22 26.85
N PRO A 171 1.47 -5.20 27.52
CA PRO A 171 0.44 -4.92 28.50
C PRO A 171 1.09 -3.95 29.48
N ALA A 172 0.71 -2.68 29.38
CA ALA A 172 1.09 -1.69 30.38
C ALA A 172 0.69 -2.35 31.70
N VAL A 173 1.69 -2.65 32.53
CA VAL A 173 1.48 -3.15 33.89
C VAL A 173 0.33 -2.33 34.43
N ALA A 174 -0.72 -3.01 34.87
CA ALA A 174 -2.01 -2.45 35.20
C ALA A 174 -1.83 -1.15 36.01
N ALA A 175 -1.86 -0.03 35.35
CA ALA A 175 -1.88 1.27 35.99
C ALA A 175 -3.30 1.48 36.48
N THR A 176 -3.49 1.16 37.74
CA THR A 176 -4.60 1.63 38.55
C THR A 176 -4.78 3.13 38.34
N SER A 177 -6.02 3.49 38.02
CA SER A 177 -6.55 4.84 37.83
C SER A 177 -6.11 5.55 36.53
N ILE A 178 -7.10 5.72 35.65
CA ILE A 178 -7.05 6.62 34.49
C ILE A 178 -7.03 8.06 35.03
N LYS A 179 -5.83 8.57 35.35
CA LYS A 179 -5.63 10.02 35.43
C LYS A 179 -5.64 10.53 34.00
N ARG A 180 -6.51 11.49 33.67
CA ARG A 180 -6.38 12.27 32.42
C ARG A 180 -4.93 12.66 32.26
N PRO A 181 -4.31 12.43 31.07
CA PRO A 181 -2.92 12.81 30.85
C PRO A 181 -2.77 14.32 31.14
N SER A 182 -1.68 14.70 31.77
CA SER A 182 -1.41 16.11 32.05
C SER A 182 -1.33 16.88 30.72
N ASN A 183 -1.74 18.14 30.72
CA ASN A 183 -1.69 18.99 29.52
C ASN A 183 -0.28 18.99 28.87
N SER A 184 0.79 18.81 29.64
CA SER A 184 2.15 18.72 29.14
C SER A 184 2.42 17.47 28.34
N LEU A 185 1.87 16.30 28.71
CA LEU A 185 2.01 15.04 27.94
C LEU A 185 1.22 15.07 26.64
N VAL A 186 0.03 15.66 26.67
CA VAL A 186 -0.80 15.88 25.47
C VAL A 186 -0.05 16.80 24.49
N ALA A 187 0.48 17.91 24.97
CA ALA A 187 1.26 18.85 24.16
C ALA A 187 2.52 18.22 23.57
N ALA A 188 3.26 17.42 24.34
CA ALA A 188 4.45 16.70 23.85
C ALA A 188 4.10 15.68 22.76
N ARG A 189 3.03 14.88 22.93
CA ARG A 189 2.55 13.94 21.93
C ARG A 189 2.11 14.65 20.64
N LEU A 190 1.37 15.74 20.77
CA LEU A 190 0.92 16.57 19.65
C LEU A 190 2.11 17.14 18.89
N SER A 191 3.07 17.75 19.59
CA SER A 191 4.28 18.31 18.99
C SER A 191 5.10 17.27 18.23
N GLY A 192 5.23 16.05 18.75
CA GLY A 192 5.92 14.94 18.08
C GLY A 192 5.24 14.52 16.77
N ILE A 193 3.91 14.41 16.76
CA ILE A 193 3.13 14.06 15.56
C ILE A 193 3.29 15.15 14.50
N ILE A 194 3.16 16.43 14.88
CA ILE A 194 3.27 17.58 13.98
C ILE A 194 4.69 17.70 13.40
N ALA A 195 5.71 17.54 14.24
CA ALA A 195 7.10 17.56 13.79
C ALA A 195 7.37 16.47 12.75
N ARG A 196 6.86 15.25 12.97
CA ARG A 196 7.00 14.14 12.03
C ARG A 196 6.32 14.42 10.68
N ALA A 197 5.12 15.01 10.70
CA ALA A 197 4.43 15.38 9.46
C ALA A 197 5.20 16.45 8.69
N ALA A 198 5.73 17.46 9.38
CA ALA A 198 6.48 18.56 8.78
C ALA A 198 7.85 18.16 8.23
N SER A 199 8.50 17.13 8.79
CA SER A 199 9.83 16.65 8.38
C SER A 199 9.78 15.50 7.37
N ALA A 200 8.61 15.10 6.88
CA ALA A 200 8.46 14.00 5.93
C ALA A 200 9.19 14.28 4.61
N GLN A 201 9.95 13.29 4.15
CA GLN A 201 10.78 13.40 2.94
C GLN A 201 9.96 13.11 1.68
N GLU A 202 10.47 13.56 0.54
CA GLU A 202 9.87 13.24 -0.77
C GLU A 202 9.74 11.72 -0.94
N GLY A 203 8.58 11.29 -1.46
CA GLY A 203 8.23 9.86 -1.60
C GLY A 203 7.48 9.27 -0.42
N GLU A 204 7.61 9.82 0.80
CA GLU A 204 6.86 9.34 1.99
C GLU A 204 5.83 10.36 2.53
N ARG A 205 5.84 11.61 2.04
CA ARG A 205 5.02 12.72 2.57
C ARG A 205 3.57 12.35 2.77
N ASN A 206 2.95 11.74 1.77
CA ASN A 206 1.52 11.38 1.82
C ASN A 206 1.24 10.28 2.85
N SER A 207 2.06 9.24 2.92
CA SER A 207 1.90 8.13 3.89
C SER A 207 2.16 8.59 5.32
N VAL A 208 3.19 9.42 5.54
CA VAL A 208 3.47 10.02 6.85
C VAL A 208 2.35 10.96 7.27
N THR A 209 1.83 11.82 6.37
CA THR A 209 0.70 12.70 6.65
C THR A 209 -0.54 11.89 7.04
N PHE A 210 -0.83 10.79 6.33
CA PHE A 210 -1.95 9.92 6.66
C PHE A 210 -1.78 9.28 8.04
N TRP A 211 -0.60 8.73 8.34
CA TRP A 211 -0.29 8.15 9.65
C TRP A 211 -0.44 9.18 10.78
N CYS A 212 0.12 10.38 10.61
CA CYS A 212 -0.01 11.48 11.57
C CYS A 212 -1.49 11.87 11.76
N GLY A 213 -2.25 11.94 10.67
CA GLY A 213 -3.68 12.20 10.72
C GLY A 213 -4.45 11.14 11.52
N CYS A 214 -4.14 9.86 11.36
CA CYS A 214 -4.74 8.79 12.17
C CYS A 214 -4.42 8.93 13.66
N ARG A 215 -3.17 9.32 14.01
CA ARG A 215 -2.78 9.56 15.42
C ARG A 215 -3.49 10.77 16.02
N LEU A 216 -3.67 11.83 15.24
CA LEU A 216 -4.47 12.98 15.66
C LEU A 216 -5.96 12.63 15.80
N ALA A 217 -6.49 11.82 14.89
CA ALA A 217 -7.87 11.33 14.97
C ALA A 217 -8.13 10.49 16.22
N GLU A 218 -7.15 9.72 16.68
CA GLU A 218 -7.20 9.03 17.99
C GLU A 218 -7.25 10.02 19.15
N MET A 219 -6.41 11.07 19.12
CA MET A 219 -6.41 12.10 20.15
C MET A 219 -7.76 12.87 20.20
N VAL A 220 -8.40 13.08 19.04
CA VAL A 220 -9.76 13.67 19.00
C VAL A 220 -10.79 12.73 19.64
N ARG A 221 -10.74 11.44 19.30
CA ARG A 221 -11.63 10.42 19.89
C ARG A 221 -11.47 10.31 21.41
N ASP A 222 -10.23 10.43 21.89
CA ASP A 222 -9.89 10.43 23.30
C ASP A 222 -10.15 11.80 23.99
N GLN A 223 -10.77 12.75 23.27
CA GLN A 223 -11.11 14.11 23.76
C GLN A 223 -9.90 14.92 24.25
N MET A 224 -8.71 14.66 23.70
CA MET A 224 -7.47 15.37 24.04
C MET A 224 -7.27 16.65 23.25
N ILE A 225 -7.88 16.75 22.05
CA ILE A 225 -7.80 17.90 21.15
C ILE A 225 -9.09 18.01 20.34
N GLY A 226 -9.48 19.21 19.93
CA GLY A 226 -10.61 19.44 19.04
C GLY A 226 -10.33 18.96 17.61
N ARG A 227 -11.37 18.45 16.93
CA ARG A 227 -11.24 17.93 15.56
C ARG A 227 -10.73 19.00 14.57
N GLU A 228 -11.29 20.19 14.64
CA GLU A 228 -10.91 21.30 13.73
C GLU A 228 -9.46 21.72 13.95
N GLU A 229 -9.05 21.82 15.20
CA GLU A 229 -7.68 22.15 15.58
C GLU A 229 -6.70 21.07 15.10
N ALA A 230 -7.01 19.78 15.32
CA ALA A 230 -6.21 18.66 14.87
C ALA A 230 -6.03 18.63 13.33
N MET A 231 -7.10 18.90 12.59
CA MET A 231 -7.06 18.99 11.14
C MET A 231 -6.24 20.18 10.65
N ALA A 232 -6.39 21.35 11.26
CA ALA A 232 -5.63 22.55 10.90
C ALA A 232 -4.12 22.34 11.09
N LEU A 233 -3.73 21.79 12.25
CA LEU A 233 -2.33 21.47 12.54
C LEU A 233 -1.73 20.45 11.57
N LEU A 234 -2.49 19.42 11.20
CA LEU A 234 -2.05 18.42 10.21
C LEU A 234 -1.82 19.05 8.83
N ILE A 235 -2.77 19.87 8.39
CA ILE A 235 -2.71 20.54 7.09
C ILE A 235 -1.48 21.46 7.03
N GLU A 236 -1.26 22.25 8.06
CA GLU A 236 -0.10 23.15 8.15
C GLU A 236 1.22 22.38 8.15
N ALA A 237 1.33 21.31 8.95
CA ALA A 237 2.53 20.48 9.00
C ALA A 237 2.83 19.80 7.66
N ALA A 238 1.82 19.23 7.01
CA ALA A 238 1.96 18.60 5.71
C ALA A 238 2.35 19.60 4.61
N ALA A 239 1.85 20.84 4.67
CA ALA A 239 2.27 21.90 3.76
C ALA A 239 3.76 22.25 3.93
N ARG A 240 4.28 22.27 5.15
CA ARG A 240 5.72 22.47 5.43
C ARG A 240 6.60 21.36 4.84
N SER A 241 6.12 20.12 4.77
CA SER A 241 6.84 19.02 4.12
C SER A 241 6.89 19.15 2.59
N GLY A 242 6.12 20.08 2.01
CA GLY A 242 6.01 20.27 0.56
C GLY A 242 5.03 19.31 -0.12
N LEU A 243 4.08 18.71 0.62
CA LEU A 243 3.00 17.93 0.04
C LEU A 243 2.01 18.89 -0.69
N PRO A 244 1.56 18.58 -1.93
CA PRO A 244 0.60 19.42 -2.66
C PRO A 244 -0.72 19.59 -1.90
N GLN A 245 -1.28 20.79 -1.90
CA GLN A 245 -2.50 21.13 -1.13
C GLN A 245 -3.68 20.19 -1.41
N ARG A 246 -3.88 19.79 -2.67
CA ARG A 246 -4.94 18.85 -3.07
C ARG A 246 -4.77 17.48 -2.40
N GLU A 247 -3.54 17.02 -2.27
CA GLU A 247 -3.23 15.75 -1.59
C GLU A 247 -3.40 15.87 -0.08
N ILE A 248 -2.93 16.96 0.52
CA ILE A 248 -3.10 17.24 1.95
C ILE A 248 -4.57 17.12 2.35
N LEU A 249 -5.45 17.86 1.64
CA LEU A 249 -6.88 17.86 1.95
C LEU A 249 -7.54 16.49 1.79
N ARG A 250 -7.16 15.73 0.75
CA ARG A 250 -7.66 14.38 0.51
C ARG A 250 -7.20 13.43 1.63
N THR A 251 -5.94 13.49 1.99
CA THR A 251 -5.33 12.62 3.00
C THR A 251 -5.85 12.92 4.39
N ALA A 252 -5.94 14.21 4.76
CA ALA A 252 -6.52 14.62 6.03
C ALA A 252 -7.97 14.14 6.17
N ARG A 253 -8.84 14.39 5.15
CA ARG A 253 -10.22 13.88 5.17
C ARG A 253 -10.29 12.37 5.32
N SER A 254 -9.37 11.63 4.69
CA SER A 254 -9.33 10.18 4.77
C SER A 254 -8.93 9.70 6.17
N ALA A 255 -7.94 10.32 6.80
CA ALA A 255 -7.46 9.97 8.13
C ALA A 255 -8.51 10.22 9.24
N PHE A 256 -9.32 11.27 9.08
CA PHE A 256 -10.38 11.62 10.04
C PHE A 256 -11.75 11.01 9.69
N ARG A 257 -11.82 10.07 8.73
CA ARG A 257 -13.09 9.42 8.38
C ARG A 257 -13.58 8.56 9.53
N GLY A 258 -14.82 8.82 9.99
CA GLY A 258 -15.46 8.08 11.10
C GLY A 258 -15.14 8.60 12.50
N VAL A 259 -14.44 9.72 12.63
CA VAL A 259 -14.32 10.44 13.90
C VAL A 259 -15.40 11.52 13.91
N SER A 260 -16.48 11.26 14.65
CA SER A 260 -17.51 12.28 14.95
C SER A 260 -16.98 13.26 15.99
N THR A 261 -17.45 14.50 15.93
CA THR A 261 -17.26 15.53 16.96
C THR A 261 -17.90 15.11 18.26
#